data_bee200fe39aae32122e1a9897adff729
#
_entry.id   bee200fe39aae32122e1a9897adff729
#
_cell.length_a   1.000
_cell.length_b   1.000
_cell.length_c   1.000
_cell.angle_alpha   90.00
_cell.angle_beta   90.00
_cell.angle_gamma   90.00
#
_symmetry.space_group_name_H-M   'P 1'
#
loop_
_entity.id
_entity.type
_entity.pdbx_description
1 polymer ?
#
loop_
_entity_poly.entity_id
_entity_poly.type
_entity_poly.pdbx_seq_one_letter_code
_entity_poly.pdbx_strand_id
1 'polypeptide(L)'
;LHDLIFIKKIKGSHHQISFYGNFSKNISKNNTVTKLFKILDKKKLLKDRKFEIKIKKNIPQEAGLGGGSMNASSVLNFLVKKKNVKISQKQIQNISSLIGSDVILGINQSSVILKSNNVVQKFSKCPKFHTLLVKPNFGCSTKEIYSRVKKITNSKFNNPKKSMFNAEYLL
;
A
#
# COMPACT_ATOMS: atom_id res chain seq x y z
N LEU A 1 6.13 5.74 -12.31
CA LEU A 1 4.68 5.52 -12.25
C LEU A 1 4.18 5.75 -10.82
N HIS A 2 3.21 6.65 -10.59
CA HIS A 2 2.65 6.93 -9.27
C HIS A 2 1.25 7.53 -9.38
N ASP A 3 0.41 7.30 -8.37
CA ASP A 3 -0.84 8.02 -8.18
C ASP A 3 -0.56 9.38 -7.50
N LEU A 4 -1.45 10.36 -7.68
CA LEU A 4 -1.38 11.64 -6.98
C LEU A 4 -2.49 11.71 -5.93
N ILE A 5 -2.15 12.13 -4.71
CA ILE A 5 -3.09 12.17 -3.60
C ILE A 5 -3.18 13.58 -3.06
N PHE A 6 -4.39 14.14 -3.05
CA PHE A 6 -4.71 15.43 -2.46
C PHE A 6 -5.48 15.19 -1.17
N ILE A 7 -5.03 15.81 -0.08
CA ILE A 7 -5.64 15.67 1.24
C ILE A 7 -5.93 17.04 1.82
N LYS A 8 -7.20 17.27 2.16
CA LYS A 8 -7.66 18.51 2.78
C LYS A 8 -8.50 18.19 4.01
N LYS A 9 -8.27 18.91 5.11
CA LYS A 9 -9.19 18.88 6.27
C LYS A 9 -10.46 19.63 5.91
N ILE A 10 -11.62 19.04 6.23
CA ILE A 10 -12.92 19.62 5.95
C ILE A 10 -13.78 19.69 7.21
N LYS A 11 -14.77 20.59 7.20
CA LYS A 11 -15.89 20.57 8.13
C LYS A 11 -16.94 19.59 7.58
N GLY A 12 -17.54 18.77 8.42
CA GLY A 12 -18.54 17.80 8.01
C GLY A 12 -18.63 16.60 8.94
N SER A 13 -19.60 15.72 8.71
CA SER A 13 -19.84 14.52 9.48
C SER A 13 -19.05 13.28 8.99
N HIS A 14 -18.65 13.28 7.72
CA HIS A 14 -18.03 12.13 7.06
C HIS A 14 -16.78 12.51 6.28
N HIS A 15 -15.88 11.54 6.08
CA HIS A 15 -14.78 11.67 5.14
C HIS A 15 -15.30 11.59 3.69
N GLN A 16 -14.70 12.38 2.81
CA GLN A 16 -14.99 12.36 1.37
C GLN A 16 -13.79 11.75 0.65
N ILE A 17 -13.97 10.59 0.03
CA ILE A 17 -12.92 9.87 -0.67
C ILE A 17 -13.37 9.68 -2.11
N SER A 18 -12.61 10.25 -3.06
CA SER A 18 -12.91 10.18 -4.48
C SER A 18 -11.69 9.80 -5.30
N PHE A 19 -11.96 9.16 -6.44
CA PHE A 19 -10.95 8.73 -7.39
C PHE A 19 -11.26 9.29 -8.76
N TYR A 20 -10.24 9.69 -9.49
CA TYR A 20 -10.36 10.20 -10.86
C TYR A 20 -9.12 9.82 -11.66
N GLY A 21 -9.13 10.06 -12.98
CA GLY A 21 -8.06 9.68 -13.90
C GLY A 21 -8.35 8.37 -14.63
N ASN A 22 -7.42 7.95 -15.49
CA ASN A 22 -7.63 6.87 -16.46
C ASN A 22 -7.95 5.51 -15.83
N PHE A 23 -7.46 5.24 -14.63
CA PHE A 23 -7.64 3.98 -13.93
C PHE A 23 -8.54 4.06 -12.70
N SER A 24 -9.45 5.06 -12.67
CA SER A 24 -10.36 5.27 -11.54
C SER A 24 -11.71 4.54 -11.66
N LYS A 25 -12.03 3.97 -12.81
CA LYS A 25 -13.31 3.26 -13.03
C LYS A 25 -13.42 2.03 -12.13
N ASN A 26 -14.62 1.77 -11.61
CA ASN A 26 -14.95 0.56 -10.84
C ASN A 26 -14.16 0.35 -9.53
N ILE A 27 -13.59 1.42 -8.94
CA ILE A 27 -12.97 1.31 -7.62
C ILE A 27 -14.05 1.06 -6.58
N SER A 28 -13.92 -0.04 -5.86
CA SER A 28 -14.87 -0.42 -4.80
C SER A 28 -14.96 0.67 -3.72
N LYS A 29 -16.17 0.92 -3.23
CA LYS A 29 -16.40 1.76 -2.04
C LYS A 29 -15.65 1.24 -0.80
N ASN A 30 -15.35 -0.08 -0.74
CA ASN A 30 -14.56 -0.70 0.32
C ASN A 30 -13.10 -0.91 -0.11
N ASN A 31 -12.41 0.15 -0.52
CA ASN A 31 -11.00 0.14 -0.91
C ASN A 31 -10.07 0.35 0.31
N THR A 32 -8.77 0.22 0.10
CA THR A 32 -7.74 0.33 1.15
C THR A 32 -7.73 1.67 1.86
N VAL A 33 -7.98 2.79 1.15
CA VAL A 33 -8.03 4.12 1.76
C VAL A 33 -9.29 4.28 2.62
N THR A 34 -10.44 3.80 2.14
CA THR A 34 -11.69 3.79 2.93
C THR A 34 -11.54 2.92 4.19
N LYS A 35 -10.91 1.74 4.07
CA LYS A 35 -10.60 0.88 5.23
C LYS A 35 -9.70 1.60 6.23
N LEU A 36 -8.68 2.31 5.78
CA LEU A 36 -7.82 3.11 6.66
C LEU A 36 -8.64 4.08 7.50
N PHE A 37 -9.48 4.90 6.88
CA PHE A 37 -10.27 5.89 7.62
C PHE A 37 -11.27 5.24 8.58
N LYS A 38 -11.93 4.14 8.19
CA LYS A 38 -12.80 3.36 9.09
C LYS A 38 -12.04 2.88 10.33
N ILE A 39 -10.80 2.40 10.17
CA ILE A 39 -9.97 1.93 11.31
C ILE A 39 -9.56 3.12 12.19
N LEU A 40 -9.15 4.24 11.60
CA LEU A 40 -8.73 5.43 12.34
C LEU A 40 -9.91 6.03 13.13
N ASP A 41 -11.11 6.10 12.55
CA ASP A 41 -12.32 6.57 13.23
C ASP A 41 -12.73 5.59 14.37
N LYS A 42 -12.77 4.28 14.09
CA LYS A 42 -13.10 3.26 15.12
C LYS A 42 -12.16 3.34 16.32
N LYS A 43 -10.89 3.65 16.08
CA LYS A 43 -9.87 3.82 17.14
C LYS A 43 -9.84 5.23 17.72
N LYS A 44 -10.76 6.14 17.34
CA LYS A 44 -10.84 7.54 17.75
C LYS A 44 -9.54 8.33 17.56
N LEU A 45 -8.70 7.93 16.59
CA LEU A 45 -7.38 8.51 16.36
C LEU A 45 -7.44 9.86 15.62
N LEU A 46 -8.53 10.15 14.95
CA LEU A 46 -8.74 11.40 14.20
C LEU A 46 -9.37 12.51 15.05
N LYS A 47 -9.82 12.23 16.27
CA LYS A 47 -10.47 13.23 17.15
C LYS A 47 -11.54 14.04 16.40
N ASP A 48 -12.47 13.36 15.76
CA ASP A 48 -13.60 13.89 14.95
C ASP A 48 -13.23 14.72 13.72
N ARG A 49 -11.93 14.85 13.42
CA ARG A 49 -11.50 15.54 12.21
C ARG A 49 -11.88 14.76 10.97
N LYS A 50 -12.44 15.45 9.98
CA LYS A 50 -12.81 14.86 8.69
C LYS A 50 -11.93 15.42 7.58
N PHE A 51 -11.74 14.60 6.54
CA PHE A 51 -10.84 14.86 5.45
C PHE A 51 -11.52 14.59 4.11
N GLU A 52 -11.23 15.44 3.14
CA GLU A 52 -11.43 15.19 1.72
C GLU A 52 -10.13 14.61 1.15
N ILE A 53 -10.24 13.46 0.47
CA ILE A 53 -9.14 12.78 -0.19
C ILE A 53 -9.51 12.60 -1.66
N LYS A 54 -8.72 13.18 -2.55
CA LYS A 54 -8.87 13.01 -4.00
C LYS A 54 -7.64 12.30 -4.54
N ILE A 55 -7.85 11.19 -5.24
CA ILE A 55 -6.76 10.35 -5.75
C ILE A 55 -6.85 10.27 -7.26
N LYS A 56 -5.85 10.84 -7.96
CA LYS A 56 -5.66 10.65 -9.39
C LYS A 56 -5.00 9.30 -9.64
N LYS A 57 -5.74 8.39 -10.25
CA LYS A 57 -5.28 7.04 -10.54
C LYS A 57 -4.47 7.00 -11.84
N ASN A 58 -3.17 6.87 -11.69
CA ASN A 58 -2.22 6.66 -12.79
C ASN A 58 -1.67 5.22 -12.80
N ILE A 59 -1.88 4.47 -11.69
CA ILE A 59 -1.52 3.05 -11.59
C ILE A 59 -2.79 2.22 -11.86
N PRO A 60 -2.75 1.28 -12.82
CA PRO A 60 -3.87 0.40 -13.10
C PRO A 60 -4.30 -0.41 -11.88
N GLN A 61 -5.60 -0.71 -11.79
CA GLN A 61 -6.11 -1.65 -10.80
C GLN A 61 -5.77 -3.09 -11.21
N GLU A 62 -5.67 -3.98 -10.23
CA GLU A 62 -5.44 -5.42 -10.42
C GLU A 62 -4.25 -5.75 -11.34
N ALA A 63 -3.23 -4.90 -11.31
CA ALA A 63 -2.01 -5.02 -12.12
C ALA A 63 -0.81 -5.57 -11.33
N GLY A 64 -1.01 -6.04 -10.09
CA GLY A 64 0.09 -6.55 -9.25
C GLY A 64 1.06 -5.47 -8.73
N LEU A 65 0.78 -4.18 -8.97
CA LEU A 65 1.68 -3.07 -8.63
C LEU A 65 1.47 -2.47 -7.24
N GLY A 66 0.57 -3.03 -6.44
CA GLY A 66 0.31 -2.58 -5.07
C GLY A 66 -0.25 -1.15 -4.93
N GLY A 67 -0.74 -0.52 -6.01
CA GLY A 67 -1.13 0.89 -6.03
C GLY A 67 -2.13 1.29 -4.94
N GLY A 68 -3.11 0.45 -4.65
CA GLY A 68 -4.08 0.69 -3.57
C GLY A 68 -3.44 0.68 -2.18
N SER A 69 -2.52 -0.26 -1.93
CA SER A 69 -1.79 -0.37 -0.67
C SER A 69 -0.84 0.82 -0.47
N MET A 70 -0.16 1.24 -1.55
CA MET A 70 0.71 2.41 -1.53
C MET A 70 -0.07 3.71 -1.28
N ASN A 71 -1.28 3.84 -1.80
CA ASN A 71 -2.15 4.98 -1.51
C ASN A 71 -2.52 5.05 -0.03
N ALA A 72 -2.94 3.92 0.56
CA ALA A 72 -3.29 3.87 1.98
C ALA A 72 -2.09 4.19 2.89
N SER A 73 -0.91 3.64 2.59
CA SER A 73 0.32 3.92 3.35
C SER A 73 0.75 5.38 3.23
N SER A 74 0.66 5.97 2.02
CA SER A 74 1.00 7.37 1.80
C SER A 74 0.08 8.31 2.57
N VAL A 75 -1.23 8.02 2.61
CA VAL A 75 -2.20 8.78 3.41
C VAL A 75 -1.89 8.64 4.89
N LEU A 76 -1.62 7.43 5.39
CA LEU A 76 -1.28 7.20 6.80
C LEU A 76 0.00 7.96 7.19
N ASN A 77 1.05 7.85 6.38
CA ASN A 77 2.31 8.58 6.58
C ASN A 77 2.09 10.10 6.63
N PHE A 78 1.28 10.64 5.72
CA PHE A 78 0.93 12.06 5.71
C PHE A 78 0.22 12.47 6.99
N LEU A 79 -0.78 11.71 7.43
CA LEU A 79 -1.54 12.02 8.65
C LEU A 79 -0.66 11.99 9.90
N VAL A 80 0.28 11.05 9.99
CA VAL A 80 1.25 10.96 11.09
C VAL A 80 2.26 12.10 11.02
N LYS A 81 2.87 12.36 9.86
CA LYS A 81 3.85 13.44 9.66
C LYS A 81 3.26 14.81 9.97
N LYS A 82 2.01 15.06 9.58
CA LYS A 82 1.29 16.31 9.87
C LYS A 82 0.67 16.35 11.28
N LYS A 83 1.02 15.40 12.14
CA LYS A 83 0.50 15.26 13.53
C LYS A 83 -1.04 15.23 13.62
N ASN A 84 -1.70 14.85 12.54
CA ASN A 84 -3.14 14.60 12.55
C ASN A 84 -3.49 13.30 13.26
N VAL A 85 -2.57 12.35 13.28
CA VAL A 85 -2.66 11.10 14.02
C VAL A 85 -1.38 10.94 14.83
N LYS A 86 -1.53 10.64 16.13
CA LYS A 86 -0.42 10.36 17.02
C LYS A 86 -0.46 8.87 17.38
N ILE A 87 0.45 8.10 16.81
CA ILE A 87 0.53 6.64 16.98
C ILE A 87 1.98 6.18 16.99
N SER A 88 2.24 5.10 17.72
CA SER A 88 3.55 4.44 17.77
C SER A 88 3.82 3.61 16.51
N GLN A 89 5.08 3.21 16.31
CA GLN A 89 5.46 2.31 15.20
C GLN A 89 4.69 0.97 15.26
N LYS A 90 4.50 0.42 16.46
CA LYS A 90 3.71 -0.80 16.65
C LYS A 90 2.26 -0.63 16.21
N GLN A 91 1.66 0.53 16.50
CA GLN A 91 0.30 0.85 16.04
C GLN A 91 0.23 1.04 14.52
N ILE A 92 1.25 1.66 13.91
CA ILE A 92 1.35 1.78 12.44
C ILE A 92 1.36 0.38 11.81
N GLN A 93 2.18 -0.54 12.31
CA GLN A 93 2.25 -1.93 11.83
C GLN A 93 0.90 -2.62 11.94
N ASN A 94 0.25 -2.55 13.10
CA ASN A 94 -1.05 -3.15 13.33
C ASN A 94 -2.14 -2.59 12.40
N ILE A 95 -2.19 -1.26 12.22
CA ILE A 95 -3.15 -0.62 11.30
C ILE A 95 -2.88 -1.07 9.87
N SER A 96 -1.62 -1.09 9.45
CA SER A 96 -1.22 -1.53 8.10
C SER A 96 -1.68 -2.96 7.82
N SER A 97 -1.45 -3.89 8.74
CA SER A 97 -1.86 -5.30 8.60
C SER A 97 -3.39 -5.47 8.50
N LEU A 98 -4.15 -4.64 9.21
CA LEU A 98 -5.62 -4.66 9.13
C LEU A 98 -6.17 -4.17 7.79
N ILE A 99 -5.41 -3.32 7.08
CA ILE A 99 -5.82 -2.80 5.77
C ILE A 99 -5.47 -3.78 4.66
N GLY A 100 -4.24 -4.29 4.67
CA GLY A 100 -3.73 -5.24 3.67
C GLY A 100 -2.25 -5.52 3.87
N SER A 101 -1.80 -6.72 3.43
CA SER A 101 -0.43 -7.21 3.60
C SER A 101 0.66 -6.24 3.10
N ASP A 102 0.41 -5.59 1.96
CA ASP A 102 1.42 -4.77 1.28
C ASP A 102 1.48 -3.32 1.80
N VAL A 103 0.52 -2.92 2.66
CA VAL A 103 0.48 -1.53 3.17
C VAL A 103 1.72 -1.21 3.99
N ILE A 104 2.23 -2.19 4.74
CA ILE A 104 3.44 -2.01 5.55
C ILE A 104 4.68 -1.71 4.72
N LEU A 105 4.74 -2.18 3.46
CA LEU A 105 5.85 -1.90 2.54
C LEU A 105 5.93 -0.42 2.21
N GLY A 106 4.80 0.25 2.00
CA GLY A 106 4.75 1.68 1.68
C GLY A 106 4.93 2.62 2.88
N ILE A 107 4.91 2.10 4.11
CA ILE A 107 5.20 2.90 5.31
C ILE A 107 6.68 3.29 5.36
N ASN A 108 7.56 2.44 4.87
CA ASN A 108 8.98 2.70 4.83
C ASN A 108 9.34 3.40 3.51
N GLN A 109 10.08 4.51 3.59
CA GLN A 109 10.56 5.26 2.41
C GLN A 109 11.91 4.73 1.91
N SER A 110 12.15 3.43 2.04
CA SER A 110 13.38 2.74 1.61
C SER A 110 13.01 1.44 0.93
N SER A 111 13.97 0.86 0.22
CA SER A 111 13.80 -0.50 -0.30
C SER A 111 13.62 -1.48 0.85
N VAL A 112 12.57 -2.26 0.78
CA VAL A 112 12.19 -3.19 1.86
C VAL A 112 11.76 -4.54 1.29
N ILE A 113 11.95 -5.58 2.10
CA ILE A 113 11.38 -6.91 1.85
C ILE A 113 10.50 -7.28 3.04
N LEU A 114 9.31 -7.78 2.74
CA LEU A 114 8.43 -8.39 3.73
C LEU A 114 8.72 -9.89 3.76
N LYS A 115 9.20 -10.37 4.91
CA LYS A 115 9.45 -11.79 5.14
C LYS A 115 8.14 -12.53 5.46
N SER A 116 8.14 -13.86 5.35
CA SER A 116 6.98 -14.71 5.66
C SER A 116 6.45 -14.56 7.09
N ASN A 117 7.31 -14.19 8.03
CA ASN A 117 6.95 -13.89 9.43
C ASN A 117 6.46 -12.43 9.65
N ASN A 118 6.09 -11.72 8.60
CA ASN A 118 5.67 -10.31 8.61
C ASN A 118 6.73 -9.31 9.11
N VAL A 119 7.98 -9.70 9.18
CA VAL A 119 9.10 -8.81 9.51
C VAL A 119 9.52 -8.05 8.26
N VAL A 120 9.59 -6.73 8.36
CA VAL A 120 10.09 -5.87 7.28
C VAL A 120 11.59 -5.69 7.44
N GLN A 121 12.34 -6.15 6.44
CA GLN A 121 13.78 -5.93 6.35
C GLN A 121 14.07 -4.74 5.42
N LYS A 122 14.88 -3.78 5.90
CA LYS A 122 15.27 -2.58 5.14
C LYS A 122 16.62 -2.77 4.48
N PHE A 123 16.76 -2.19 3.28
CA PHE A 123 18.00 -2.15 2.52
C PHE A 123 18.36 -0.71 2.19
N SER A 124 19.60 -0.31 2.48
CA SER A 124 20.09 1.04 2.21
C SER A 124 20.48 1.28 0.75
N LYS A 125 20.83 0.20 0.05
CA LYS A 125 21.19 0.23 -1.37
C LYS A 125 20.48 -0.91 -2.09
N CYS A 126 19.73 -0.59 -3.13
CA CYS A 126 19.18 -1.55 -4.09
C CYS A 126 19.65 -1.18 -5.49
N PRO A 127 19.90 -2.17 -6.34
CA PRO A 127 20.19 -1.90 -7.75
C PRO A 127 19.01 -1.18 -8.39
N LYS A 128 19.30 -0.31 -9.35
CA LYS A 128 18.30 0.36 -10.18
C LYS A 128 18.22 -0.37 -11.50
N PHE A 129 17.02 -0.73 -11.90
CA PHE A 129 16.76 -1.38 -13.17
C PHE A 129 15.87 -0.50 -14.05
N HIS A 130 16.08 -0.57 -15.36
CA HIS A 130 15.09 -0.13 -16.33
C HIS A 130 14.11 -1.27 -16.52
N THR A 131 12.81 -1.01 -16.35
CA THR A 131 11.77 -2.02 -16.46
C THR A 131 10.73 -1.61 -17.49
N LEU A 132 10.31 -2.57 -18.32
CA LEU A 132 9.16 -2.43 -19.20
C LEU A 132 7.94 -3.03 -18.49
N LEU A 133 6.89 -2.21 -18.31
CA LEU A 133 5.62 -2.67 -17.75
C LEU A 133 4.64 -2.96 -18.89
N VAL A 134 4.29 -4.22 -19.05
CA VAL A 134 3.29 -4.66 -20.02
C VAL A 134 2.03 -5.06 -19.28
N LYS A 135 0.92 -4.35 -19.53
CA LYS A 135 -0.38 -4.65 -18.93
C LYS A 135 -1.37 -5.10 -20.03
N PRO A 136 -1.92 -6.31 -19.91
CA PRO A 136 -3.00 -6.74 -20.78
C PRO A 136 -4.30 -5.94 -20.50
N ASN A 137 -5.29 -6.06 -21.40
CA ASN A 137 -6.57 -5.35 -21.27
C ASN A 137 -7.49 -5.89 -20.16
N PHE A 138 -7.09 -6.92 -19.46
CA PHE A 138 -7.80 -7.49 -18.32
C PHE A 138 -7.00 -7.30 -17.01
N GLY A 139 -7.71 -7.34 -15.89
CA GLY A 139 -7.13 -7.34 -14.55
C GLY A 139 -6.98 -8.77 -14.01
N CYS A 140 -6.06 -8.96 -13.06
CA CYS A 140 -5.89 -10.23 -12.35
C CYS A 140 -6.16 -10.02 -10.87
N SER A 141 -7.26 -10.60 -10.38
CA SER A 141 -7.55 -10.61 -8.96
C SER A 141 -6.54 -11.48 -8.23
N THR A 142 -5.82 -10.90 -7.28
CA THR A 142 -4.86 -11.63 -6.43
C THR A 142 -5.52 -12.85 -5.77
N LYS A 143 -6.75 -12.69 -5.26
CA LYS A 143 -7.52 -13.78 -4.64
C LYS A 143 -7.76 -14.93 -5.62
N GLU A 144 -8.16 -14.62 -6.85
CA GLU A 144 -8.43 -15.61 -7.88
C GLU A 144 -7.15 -16.36 -8.30
N ILE A 145 -6.05 -15.64 -8.50
CA ILE A 145 -4.76 -16.23 -8.84
C ILE A 145 -4.31 -17.19 -7.74
N TYR A 146 -4.32 -16.77 -6.48
CA TYR A 146 -3.90 -17.62 -5.38
C TYR A 146 -4.82 -18.81 -5.14
N SER A 147 -6.12 -18.71 -5.42
CA SER A 147 -7.06 -19.83 -5.31
C SER A 147 -6.77 -20.96 -6.32
N ARG A 148 -6.06 -20.66 -7.41
CA ARG A 148 -5.67 -21.62 -8.44
C ARG A 148 -4.32 -22.30 -8.17
N VAL A 149 -3.59 -21.90 -7.11
CA VAL A 149 -2.31 -22.51 -6.74
C VAL A 149 -2.56 -23.89 -6.17
N LYS A 150 -2.17 -24.93 -6.90
CA LYS A 150 -2.36 -26.33 -6.50
C LYS A 150 -1.21 -26.88 -5.65
N LYS A 151 -0.02 -26.30 -5.76
CA LYS A 151 1.18 -26.78 -5.05
C LYS A 151 1.99 -25.60 -4.52
N ILE A 152 2.30 -25.64 -3.24
CA ILE A 152 3.17 -24.67 -2.58
C ILE A 152 4.51 -25.35 -2.34
N THR A 153 5.59 -24.76 -2.84
CA THR A 153 6.95 -25.24 -2.59
C THR A 153 7.50 -24.63 -1.32
N ASN A 154 8.47 -25.32 -0.69
CA ASN A 154 9.19 -24.74 0.44
C ASN A 154 9.91 -23.47 0.01
N SER A 155 9.85 -22.45 0.87
CA SER A 155 10.48 -21.16 0.61
C SER A 155 12.01 -21.31 0.57
N LYS A 156 12.61 -20.97 -0.57
CA LYS A 156 14.08 -20.88 -0.71
C LYS A 156 14.66 -19.56 -0.19
N PHE A 157 13.80 -18.57 0.09
CA PHE A 157 14.18 -17.18 0.40
C PHE A 157 13.74 -16.70 1.78
N ASN A 158 13.75 -17.58 2.79
CA ASN A 158 13.32 -17.19 4.14
C ASN A 158 14.19 -16.12 4.81
N ASN A 159 15.48 -16.06 4.45
CA ASN A 159 16.43 -15.08 5.00
C ASN A 159 17.26 -14.44 3.88
N PRO A 160 16.70 -13.49 3.10
CA PRO A 160 17.44 -12.82 2.05
C PRO A 160 18.64 -12.09 2.67
N LYS A 161 19.86 -12.42 2.18
CA LYS A 161 21.08 -11.76 2.58
C LYS A 161 21.27 -10.49 1.74
N LYS A 162 21.93 -9.48 2.31
CA LYS A 162 22.20 -8.22 1.61
C LYS A 162 22.99 -8.39 0.31
N SER A 163 23.88 -9.38 0.26
CA SER A 163 24.65 -9.76 -0.92
C SER A 163 23.83 -10.28 -2.10
N MET A 164 22.60 -10.75 -1.84
CA MET A 164 21.69 -11.26 -2.89
C MET A 164 20.96 -10.13 -3.65
N PHE A 165 21.12 -8.87 -3.23
CA PHE A 165 20.49 -7.70 -3.88
C PHE A 165 21.47 -7.03 -4.84
N ASN A 166 21.95 -7.77 -5.81
CA ASN A 166 22.72 -7.29 -6.96
C ASN A 166 21.99 -7.63 -8.27
N ALA A 167 22.41 -7.05 -9.38
CA ALA A 167 21.75 -7.26 -10.67
C ALA A 167 21.82 -8.72 -11.12
N GLU A 168 22.98 -9.35 -10.94
CA GLU A 168 23.24 -10.73 -11.36
C GLU A 168 22.33 -11.76 -10.67
N TYR A 169 21.99 -11.52 -9.41
CA TYR A 169 21.15 -12.43 -8.63
C TYR A 169 19.65 -12.19 -8.81
N LEU A 170 19.26 -10.96 -9.16
CA LEU A 170 17.85 -10.56 -9.28
C LEU A 170 17.31 -10.69 -10.71
N LEU A 171 18.17 -10.83 -11.71
CA LEU A 171 17.83 -11.09 -13.11
C LEU A 171 18.05 -12.54 -13.48
#